data_1085403684b849259af0b272e2c10942
#
_entry.id   1085403684b849259af0b272e2c10942
#
_cell.length_a   1.000
_cell.length_b   1.000
_cell.length_c   1.000
_cell.angle_alpha   90.00
_cell.angle_beta   90.00
_cell.angle_gamma   90.00
#
_symmetry.space_group_name_H-M   'P 1'
#
loop_
_entity.id
_entity.type
_entity.pdbx_description
1 polymer ?
#
loop_
_entity_poly.entity_id
_entity_poly.type
_entity_poly.pdbx_seq_one_letter_code
_entity_poly.pdbx_strand_id
1 'polypeptide(L)'
;MLKVFETMNKATHHIFQVLTKRPQRLFEMKNDIDWSENIWIGTTVESEKYIYRIKYIEEIPARVKFLSLEPLLGPINNINLNGIDWVIVGGESGFASRPVKKEWIIDIKDMCKVKNIPFFFKQWGGVNRKKAGKELDGKIFTEMPAKSTTRNNKLTTACFLF
;
A
#
# COMPACT_ATOMS: atom_id res chain seq x y z
N MET A 1 20.56 4.64 -1.25
CA MET A 1 19.38 3.93 -0.67
C MET A 1 19.64 3.58 0.81
N LEU A 2 20.72 2.87 1.18
CA LEU A 2 20.99 2.44 2.58
C LEU A 2 20.96 3.62 3.58
N LYS A 3 21.59 4.74 3.28
CA LYS A 3 21.55 5.95 4.15
C LYS A 3 20.14 6.44 4.48
N VAL A 4 19.17 6.22 3.58
CA VAL A 4 17.77 6.60 3.83
C VAL A 4 17.16 5.66 4.88
N PHE A 5 17.41 4.36 4.77
CA PHE A 5 16.95 3.39 5.77
C PHE A 5 17.62 3.61 7.13
N GLU A 6 18.93 3.92 7.16
CA GLU A 6 19.62 4.29 8.40
C GLU A 6 18.95 5.50 9.09
N THR A 7 18.53 6.50 8.30
CA THR A 7 17.82 7.68 8.85
C THR A 7 16.45 7.28 9.40
N MET A 8 15.72 6.43 8.68
CA MET A 8 14.42 5.92 9.12
C MET A 8 14.54 5.11 10.42
N ASN A 9 15.58 4.26 10.51
CA ASN A 9 15.85 3.45 11.70
C ASN A 9 16.15 4.31 12.94
N LYS A 10 16.80 5.46 12.76
CA LYS A 10 17.05 6.41 13.87
C LYS A 10 15.80 7.19 14.29
N ALA A 11 14.86 7.40 13.38
CA ALA A 11 13.64 8.18 13.61
C ALA A 11 12.46 7.29 14.04
N THR A 12 12.62 6.51 15.11
CA THR A 12 11.67 5.49 15.60
C THR A 12 10.30 6.04 16.03
N HIS A 13 10.19 7.35 16.22
CA HIS A 13 8.93 8.02 16.55
C HIS A 13 8.04 8.31 15.32
N HIS A 14 8.52 8.00 14.10
CA HIS A 14 7.75 8.09 12.86
C HIS A 14 7.51 6.71 12.27
N ILE A 15 6.39 6.53 11.57
CA ILE A 15 6.15 5.38 10.70
C ILE A 15 6.45 5.81 9.27
N PHE A 16 7.34 5.07 8.61
CA PHE A 16 7.71 5.30 7.22
C PHE A 16 7.02 4.28 6.31
N GLN A 17 6.18 4.77 5.42
CA GLN A 17 5.58 3.95 4.37
C GLN A 17 6.43 4.09 3.10
N VAL A 18 7.25 3.10 2.84
CA VAL A 18 8.12 3.03 1.67
C VAL A 18 7.40 2.31 0.55
N LEU A 19 7.07 3.03 -0.52
CA LEU A 19 6.36 2.49 -1.68
C LEU A 19 7.30 2.45 -2.89
N THR A 20 7.37 1.30 -3.58
CA THR A 20 8.22 1.11 -4.74
C THR A 20 7.49 0.44 -5.91
N LYS A 21 7.87 0.82 -7.13
CA LYS A 21 7.51 0.08 -8.36
C LYS A 21 8.60 -0.92 -8.78
N ARG A 22 9.71 -0.96 -8.02
CA ARG A 22 10.87 -1.83 -8.26
C ARG A 22 11.14 -2.73 -7.04
N PRO A 23 10.18 -3.56 -6.60
CA PRO A 23 10.33 -4.36 -5.39
C PRO A 23 11.46 -5.40 -5.52
N GLN A 24 11.76 -5.86 -6.73
CA GLN A 24 12.88 -6.76 -6.98
C GLN A 24 14.20 -6.15 -6.48
N ARG A 25 14.48 -4.89 -6.81
CA ARG A 25 15.72 -4.22 -6.36
C ARG A 25 15.81 -4.12 -4.84
N LEU A 26 14.67 -3.90 -4.18
CA LEU A 26 14.62 -3.84 -2.72
C LEU A 26 14.81 -5.23 -2.11
N PHE A 27 14.23 -6.25 -2.72
CA PHE A 27 14.42 -7.65 -2.35
C PHE A 27 15.90 -8.08 -2.44
N GLU A 28 16.59 -7.70 -3.51
CA GLU A 28 18.03 -7.99 -3.70
C GLU A 28 18.89 -7.38 -2.56
N MET A 29 18.45 -6.26 -1.99
CA MET A 29 19.13 -5.54 -0.89
C MET A 29 18.58 -5.87 0.49
N LYS A 30 17.65 -6.82 0.62
CA LYS A 30 16.91 -7.04 1.88
C LYS A 30 17.79 -7.38 3.08
N ASN A 31 18.93 -8.04 2.84
CA ASN A 31 19.87 -8.44 3.88
C ASN A 31 20.84 -7.31 4.30
N ASP A 32 20.95 -6.25 3.48
CA ASP A 32 21.81 -5.09 3.75
C ASP A 32 21.06 -4.00 4.51
N ILE A 33 19.73 -4.16 4.68
CA ILE A 33 18.86 -3.19 5.32
C ILE A 33 18.45 -3.71 6.70
N ASP A 34 18.63 -2.87 7.72
CA ASP A 34 18.02 -3.09 9.02
C ASP A 34 16.54 -2.68 8.95
N TRP A 35 15.65 -3.66 9.19
CA TRP A 35 14.20 -3.50 9.10
C TRP A 35 13.58 -3.25 10.48
N SER A 36 13.68 -2.01 10.96
CA SER A 36 13.02 -1.63 12.20
C SER A 36 11.48 -1.59 12.05
N GLU A 37 10.76 -1.78 13.15
CA GLU A 37 9.28 -1.91 13.18
C GLU A 37 8.52 -0.72 12.58
N ASN A 38 9.15 0.45 12.53
CA ASN A 38 8.57 1.68 12.00
C ASN A 38 8.72 1.82 10.47
N ILE A 39 9.39 0.88 9.80
CA ILE A 39 9.53 0.86 8.35
C ILE A 39 8.54 -0.13 7.75
N TRP A 40 7.53 0.40 7.10
CA TRP A 40 6.53 -0.36 6.36
C TRP A 40 6.88 -0.35 4.88
N ILE A 41 6.79 -1.50 4.22
CA ILE A 41 7.16 -1.63 2.82
C ILE A 41 5.97 -1.99 1.95
N GLY A 42 5.86 -1.37 0.80
CA GLY A 42 4.80 -1.67 -0.16
C GLY A 42 5.25 -1.61 -1.60
N THR A 43 4.44 -2.21 -2.45
CA THR A 43 4.59 -2.10 -3.90
C THR A 43 3.29 -1.67 -4.56
N THR A 44 3.43 -1.00 -5.71
CA THR A 44 2.28 -0.62 -6.52
C THR A 44 1.90 -1.76 -7.46
N VAL A 45 0.60 -2.09 -7.50
CA VAL A 45 0.02 -3.08 -8.44
C VAL A 45 -1.17 -2.44 -9.13
N GLU A 46 -0.95 -1.79 -10.25
CA GLU A 46 -1.96 -1.00 -10.96
C GLU A 46 -2.91 -1.86 -11.80
N SER A 47 -2.48 -3.06 -12.17
CA SER A 47 -3.24 -4.04 -12.96
C SER A 47 -2.67 -5.44 -12.77
N GLU A 48 -3.38 -6.44 -13.28
CA GLU A 48 -2.97 -7.85 -13.21
C GLU A 48 -1.56 -8.11 -13.75
N LYS A 49 -1.11 -7.33 -14.74
CA LYS A 49 0.25 -7.36 -15.30
C LYS A 49 1.35 -7.21 -14.24
N TYR A 50 1.08 -6.52 -13.15
CA TYR A 50 2.06 -6.18 -12.11
C TYR A 50 1.95 -7.02 -10.83
N ILE A 51 1.08 -8.05 -10.81
CA ILE A 51 0.92 -8.97 -9.67
C ILE A 51 2.26 -9.64 -9.30
N TYR A 52 3.13 -9.92 -10.27
CA TYR A 52 4.43 -10.53 -10.04
C TYR A 52 5.31 -9.76 -9.02
N ARG A 53 5.02 -8.48 -8.78
CA ARG A 53 5.75 -7.65 -7.80
C ARG A 53 5.53 -8.12 -6.36
N ILE A 54 4.40 -8.75 -6.08
CA ILE A 54 4.01 -9.16 -4.73
C ILE A 54 4.99 -10.16 -4.15
N LYS A 55 5.43 -11.16 -4.94
CA LYS A 55 6.39 -12.18 -4.51
C LYS A 55 7.68 -11.62 -3.91
N TYR A 56 8.14 -10.46 -4.39
CA TYR A 56 9.34 -9.83 -3.85
C TYR A 56 9.09 -9.15 -2.51
N ILE A 57 7.89 -8.58 -2.32
CA ILE A 57 7.51 -7.93 -1.05
C ILE A 57 7.27 -8.98 0.04
N GLU A 58 6.66 -10.12 -0.30
CA GLU A 58 6.39 -11.20 0.66
C GLU A 58 7.64 -11.66 1.41
N GLU A 59 8.79 -11.67 0.72
CA GLU A 59 10.05 -12.15 1.27
C GLU A 59 10.91 -11.08 1.97
N ILE A 60 10.49 -9.82 1.99
CA ILE A 60 11.18 -8.76 2.74
C ILE A 60 10.81 -8.88 4.21
N PRO A 61 11.78 -8.87 5.16
CA PRO A 61 11.50 -9.06 6.58
C PRO A 61 10.98 -7.79 7.28
N ALA A 62 10.23 -6.94 6.56
CA ALA A 62 9.57 -5.78 7.14
C ALA A 62 8.35 -6.20 7.97
N ARG A 63 8.07 -5.47 9.07
CA ARG A 63 6.94 -5.75 9.95
C ARG A 63 5.59 -5.62 9.26
N VAL A 64 5.42 -4.60 8.44
CA VAL A 64 4.18 -4.36 7.68
C VAL A 64 4.50 -4.31 6.20
N LYS A 65 3.80 -5.15 5.45
CA LYS A 65 3.88 -5.22 4.00
C LYS A 65 2.54 -4.81 3.39
N PHE A 66 2.56 -3.88 2.46
CA PHE A 66 1.31 -3.36 1.90
C PHE A 66 1.31 -3.30 0.38
N LEU A 67 0.12 -3.37 -0.18
CA LEU A 67 -0.11 -3.16 -1.61
C LEU A 67 -0.81 -1.83 -1.84
N SER A 68 -0.34 -1.09 -2.83
CA SER A 68 -0.99 0.11 -3.33
C SER A 68 -1.53 -0.17 -4.74
N LEU A 69 -2.82 -0.44 -4.82
CA LEU A 69 -3.56 -0.64 -6.07
C LEU A 69 -4.05 0.73 -6.56
N GLU A 70 -3.10 1.62 -6.80
CA GLU A 70 -3.36 3.01 -7.16
C GLU A 70 -2.34 3.52 -8.20
N PRO A 71 -2.85 3.92 -9.39
CA PRO A 71 -4.24 3.83 -9.82
C PRO A 71 -4.65 2.40 -10.17
N LEU A 72 -5.87 2.00 -9.76
CA LEU A 72 -6.44 0.73 -10.19
C LEU A 72 -6.97 0.86 -11.62
N LEU A 73 -6.33 0.16 -12.56
CA LEU A 73 -6.55 0.33 -14.00
C LEU A 73 -7.35 -0.79 -14.67
N GLY A 74 -7.69 -1.82 -13.92
CA GLY A 74 -8.45 -2.97 -14.39
C GLY A 74 -8.80 -3.91 -13.25
N PRO A 75 -9.55 -4.99 -13.53
CA PRO A 75 -9.80 -6.03 -12.54
C PRO A 75 -8.49 -6.74 -12.18
N ILE A 76 -8.38 -7.20 -10.93
CA ILE A 76 -7.27 -8.01 -10.45
C ILE A 76 -7.89 -9.23 -9.74
N ASN A 77 -8.03 -10.33 -10.48
CA ASN A 77 -8.79 -11.49 -10.03
C ASN A 77 -7.96 -12.51 -9.24
N ASN A 78 -6.64 -12.57 -9.50
CA ASN A 78 -5.77 -13.61 -8.98
C ASN A 78 -4.68 -13.06 -8.04
N ILE A 79 -5.04 -12.11 -7.19
CA ILE A 79 -4.10 -11.53 -6.25
C ILE A 79 -3.88 -12.47 -5.06
N ASN A 80 -2.64 -12.88 -4.85
CA ASN A 80 -2.25 -13.56 -3.61
C ASN A 80 -1.97 -12.51 -2.52
N LEU A 81 -2.74 -12.56 -1.44
CA LEU A 81 -2.60 -11.64 -0.30
C LEU A 81 -1.91 -12.31 0.91
N ASN A 82 -1.33 -13.49 0.75
CA ASN A 82 -0.57 -14.12 1.83
C ASN A 82 0.64 -13.24 2.18
N GLY A 83 0.90 -13.06 3.47
CA GLY A 83 2.00 -12.21 3.93
C GLY A 83 1.84 -10.71 3.64
N ILE A 84 0.65 -10.26 3.25
CA ILE A 84 0.29 -8.85 3.07
C ILE A 84 -0.56 -8.40 4.26
N ASP A 85 -0.18 -7.27 4.86
CA ASP A 85 -0.79 -6.74 6.08
C ASP A 85 -1.74 -5.57 5.81
N TRP A 86 -1.76 -5.02 4.59
CA TRP A 86 -2.59 -3.87 4.25
C TRP A 86 -2.77 -3.71 2.74
N VAL A 87 -3.98 -3.33 2.33
CA VAL A 87 -4.28 -3.03 0.91
C VAL A 87 -4.91 -1.65 0.79
N ILE A 88 -4.30 -0.81 -0.04
CA ILE A 88 -4.76 0.53 -0.38
C ILE A 88 -5.25 0.51 -1.82
N VAL A 89 -6.46 1.02 -2.06
CA VAL A 89 -7.07 1.08 -3.39
C VAL A 89 -7.46 2.50 -3.73
N GLY A 90 -7.24 2.91 -4.98
CA GLY A 90 -7.67 4.22 -5.45
C GLY A 90 -7.70 4.35 -6.96
N GLY A 91 -8.56 5.24 -7.45
CA GLY A 91 -8.61 5.63 -8.85
C GLY A 91 -7.53 6.63 -9.23
N GLU A 92 -7.28 6.73 -10.54
CA GLU A 92 -6.35 7.69 -11.11
C GLU A 92 -6.86 9.13 -10.94
N SER A 93 -5.98 10.04 -10.58
CA SER A 93 -6.28 11.47 -10.44
C SER A 93 -5.56 12.28 -11.52
N GLY A 94 -6.24 13.29 -12.07
CA GLY A 94 -5.69 14.17 -13.07
C GLY A 94 -6.61 14.39 -14.27
N PHE A 95 -6.20 15.27 -15.19
CA PHE A 95 -7.01 15.70 -16.32
C PHE A 95 -7.41 14.55 -17.27
N ALA A 96 -6.50 13.63 -17.55
CA ALA A 96 -6.73 12.47 -18.42
C ALA A 96 -6.90 11.17 -17.63
N SER A 97 -7.43 11.25 -16.41
CA SER A 97 -7.59 10.09 -15.53
C SER A 97 -8.52 9.04 -16.13
N ARG A 98 -8.08 7.79 -16.11
CA ARG A 98 -8.87 6.63 -16.51
C ARG A 98 -9.87 6.30 -15.39
N PRO A 99 -11.13 6.01 -15.70
CA PRO A 99 -12.13 5.71 -14.69
C PRO A 99 -11.84 4.35 -14.05
N VAL A 100 -11.99 4.27 -12.73
CA VAL A 100 -12.01 3.02 -11.99
C VAL A 100 -13.46 2.53 -11.88
N LYS A 101 -13.69 1.22 -12.05
CA LYS A 101 -15.00 0.62 -11.88
C LYS A 101 -15.20 0.18 -10.43
N LYS A 102 -16.42 0.37 -9.94
CA LYS A 102 -16.82 0.02 -8.57
C LYS A 102 -16.62 -1.47 -8.27
N GLU A 103 -16.97 -2.32 -9.22
CA GLU A 103 -16.89 -3.77 -9.12
C GLU A 103 -15.45 -4.20 -8.80
N TRP A 104 -14.45 -3.62 -9.44
CA TRP A 104 -13.04 -3.94 -9.20
C TRP A 104 -12.60 -3.64 -7.75
N ILE A 105 -13.14 -2.55 -7.19
CA ILE A 105 -12.83 -2.14 -5.80
C ILE A 105 -13.51 -3.09 -4.82
N ILE A 106 -14.77 -3.48 -5.10
CA ILE A 106 -15.52 -4.41 -4.27
C ILE A 106 -14.87 -5.78 -4.24
N ASP A 107 -14.45 -6.31 -5.39
CA ASP A 107 -13.77 -7.60 -5.48
C ASP A 107 -12.51 -7.64 -4.59
N ILE A 108 -11.69 -6.59 -4.64
CA ILE A 108 -10.49 -6.47 -3.80
C ILE A 108 -10.86 -6.35 -2.32
N LYS A 109 -11.87 -5.55 -1.99
CA LYS A 109 -12.35 -5.38 -0.61
C LYS A 109 -12.83 -6.72 -0.04
N ASP A 110 -13.55 -7.51 -0.82
CA ASP A 110 -14.09 -8.80 -0.38
C ASP A 110 -12.96 -9.84 -0.21
N MET A 111 -11.95 -9.84 -1.08
CA MET A 111 -10.72 -10.64 -0.89
C MET A 111 -9.99 -10.25 0.41
N CYS A 112 -9.87 -8.97 0.71
CA CYS A 112 -9.28 -8.48 1.96
C CYS A 112 -10.09 -8.95 3.18
N LYS A 113 -11.42 -8.87 3.11
CA LYS A 113 -12.32 -9.33 4.17
C LYS A 113 -12.17 -10.82 4.47
N VAL A 114 -12.08 -11.68 3.44
CA VAL A 114 -11.86 -13.13 3.61
C VAL A 114 -10.55 -13.43 4.33
N LYS A 115 -9.52 -12.62 4.09
CA LYS A 115 -8.18 -12.77 4.68
C LYS A 115 -7.97 -11.98 5.98
N ASN A 116 -8.98 -11.24 6.45
CA ASN A 116 -8.88 -10.31 7.59
C ASN A 116 -7.76 -9.27 7.43
N ILE A 117 -7.56 -8.78 6.20
CA ILE A 117 -6.57 -7.77 5.89
C ILE A 117 -7.23 -6.39 5.90
N PRO A 118 -6.70 -5.40 6.62
CA PRO A 118 -7.15 -4.02 6.58
C PRO A 118 -7.27 -3.49 5.15
N PHE A 119 -8.41 -2.89 4.84
CA PHE A 119 -8.72 -2.34 3.53
C PHE A 119 -8.88 -0.82 3.61
N PHE A 120 -8.18 -0.09 2.74
CA PHE A 120 -8.25 1.35 2.67
C PHE A 120 -8.66 1.80 1.26
N PHE A 121 -9.83 2.44 1.15
CA PHE A 121 -10.24 3.09 -0.10
C PHE A 121 -9.90 4.57 -0.07
N LYS A 122 -8.90 4.97 -0.84
CA LYS A 122 -8.34 6.32 -0.81
C LYS A 122 -9.22 7.33 -1.53
N GLN A 123 -9.69 6.99 -2.73
CA GLN A 123 -10.47 7.89 -3.59
C GLN A 123 -10.94 7.23 -4.89
N TRP A 124 -11.97 7.80 -5.48
CA TRP A 124 -12.41 7.46 -6.85
C TRP A 124 -11.50 8.02 -7.93
N GLY A 125 -10.75 9.09 -7.65
CA GLY A 125 -9.90 9.75 -8.64
C GLY A 125 -10.66 10.77 -9.49
N GLY A 126 -10.27 10.90 -10.77
CA GLY A 126 -10.88 11.87 -11.69
C GLY A 126 -10.21 13.24 -11.68
N VAL A 127 -10.73 14.15 -12.50
CA VAL A 127 -10.20 15.52 -12.63
C VAL A 127 -10.35 16.29 -11.32
N ASN A 128 -11.49 16.15 -10.65
CA ASN A 128 -11.75 16.76 -9.35
C ASN A 128 -11.85 15.68 -8.26
N ARG A 129 -10.70 15.27 -7.73
CA ARG A 129 -10.58 14.26 -6.69
C ARG A 129 -11.43 14.55 -5.44
N LYS A 130 -11.53 15.82 -5.04
CA LYS A 130 -12.32 16.21 -3.86
C LYS A 130 -13.81 15.98 -4.10
N LYS A 131 -14.30 16.29 -5.31
CA LYS A 131 -15.72 16.09 -5.68
C LYS A 131 -16.05 14.60 -5.85
N ALA A 132 -15.12 13.81 -6.39
CA ALA A 132 -15.31 12.37 -6.58
C ALA A 132 -15.43 11.61 -5.25
N GLY A 133 -14.78 12.11 -4.18
CA GLY A 133 -14.91 11.56 -2.83
C GLY A 133 -14.19 10.22 -2.62
N LYS A 134 -14.52 9.59 -1.51
CA LYS A 134 -13.95 8.31 -1.05
C LYS A 134 -14.99 7.38 -0.41
N GLU A 135 -16.26 7.61 -0.68
CA GLU A 135 -17.33 6.73 -0.19
C GLU A 135 -17.55 5.56 -1.16
N LEU A 136 -17.62 4.37 -0.64
CA LEU A 136 -17.98 3.14 -1.34
C LEU A 136 -19.25 2.59 -0.67
N ASP A 137 -20.38 2.60 -1.39
CA ASP A 137 -21.70 2.21 -0.87
C ASP A 137 -22.10 2.95 0.41
N GLY A 138 -21.90 4.28 0.42
CA GLY A 138 -22.22 5.13 1.56
C GLY A 138 -21.32 4.96 2.78
N LYS A 139 -20.22 4.20 2.65
CA LYS A 139 -19.25 3.96 3.73
C LYS A 139 -17.85 4.43 3.34
N ILE A 140 -17.11 4.88 4.34
CA ILE A 140 -15.70 5.23 4.20
C ILE A 140 -14.87 4.10 4.80
N PHE A 141 -13.92 3.58 4.02
CA PHE A 141 -13.01 2.52 4.42
C PHE A 141 -11.61 3.11 4.62
N THR A 142 -11.15 3.16 5.87
CA THR A 142 -9.86 3.76 6.24
C THR A 142 -9.11 2.86 7.23
N GLU A 143 -9.26 1.54 7.07
CA GLU A 143 -8.61 0.58 7.93
C GLU A 143 -7.10 0.61 7.72
N MET A 144 -6.36 0.41 8.80
CA MET A 144 -4.90 0.39 8.82
C MET A 144 -4.40 -0.74 9.72
N PRO A 145 -3.20 -1.27 9.48
CA PRO A 145 -2.57 -2.23 10.39
C PRO A 145 -2.45 -1.65 11.81
N ALA A 146 -2.56 -2.53 12.81
CA ALA A 146 -2.35 -2.13 14.19
C ALA A 146 -0.93 -1.59 14.39
N LYS A 147 -0.83 -0.46 15.09
CA LYS A 147 0.46 0.12 15.48
C LYS A 147 1.13 -0.80 16.50
N SER A 148 2.46 -0.86 16.47
CA SER A 148 3.20 -1.39 17.61
C SER A 148 2.85 -0.59 18.86
N THR A 149 2.54 -1.27 19.95
CA THR A 149 2.06 -0.69 21.22
C THR A 149 3.13 0.09 22.00
N THR A 150 4.32 0.23 21.44
CA THR A 150 5.41 0.96 22.07
C THR A 150 5.41 2.44 21.69
N ARG A 151 4.83 3.25 22.59
CA ARG A 151 4.83 4.72 22.67
C ARG A 151 3.82 5.46 21.77
N ASN A 152 3.30 6.56 22.32
CA ASN A 152 2.42 7.57 21.70
C ASN A 152 3.09 8.23 20.47
N ASN A 153 3.17 7.53 19.35
CA ASN A 153 3.77 8.04 18.14
C ASN A 153 2.71 8.79 17.32
N LYS A 154 2.87 10.12 17.20
CA LYS A 154 2.17 10.89 16.17
C LYS A 154 2.55 10.31 14.79
N LEU A 155 1.54 9.87 14.03
CA LEU A 155 1.73 9.44 12.65
C LEU A 155 2.19 10.62 11.80
N THR A 156 3.47 10.69 11.53
CA THR A 156 3.95 11.41 10.35
C THR A 156 4.22 10.36 9.29
N THR A 157 3.29 10.22 8.36
CA THR A 157 3.45 9.33 7.21
C THR A 157 4.31 10.04 6.18
N ALA A 158 5.55 9.62 6.05
CA ALA A 158 6.39 10.00 4.92
C ALA A 158 6.27 8.88 3.86
N CYS A 159 5.66 9.20 2.71
CA CYS A 159 5.59 8.29 1.58
C CYS A 159 6.81 8.56 0.68
N PHE A 160 7.69 7.58 0.54
CA PHE A 160 8.81 7.64 -0.40
C PHE A 160 8.49 6.76 -1.60
N LEU A 161 8.47 7.38 -2.79
CA LEU A 161 8.40 6.68 -4.07
C LEU A 161 9.84 6.45 -4.57
N PHE A 162 10.23 5.20 -4.72
CA PHE A 162 11.52 4.79 -5.30
C PHE A 162 11.32 4.00 -6.59
#